data_c068cf9a5ba2a3bd92e6eee46729ebde
#
_entry.id   c068cf9a5ba2a3bd92e6eee46729ebde
#
_cell.length_a   1.000
_cell.length_b   1.000
_cell.length_c   1.000
_cell.angle_alpha   90.00
_cell.angle_beta   90.00
_cell.angle_gamma   90.00
#
_symmetry.space_group_name_H-M   'P 1'
#
loop_
_entity.id
_entity.type
_entity.pdbx_description
1 polymer ?
#
loop_
_entity_poly.entity_id
_entity_poly.type
_entity_poly.pdbx_seq_one_letter_code
_entity_poly.pdbx_strand_id
1 'polypeptide(L)'
;MASLPSSDASAAPPGIMRAALRNFGWLLASRGVVAVLSLFYLGIATRALGLYDFGRFALIIGAAQTLATLVAFQSWQVIVQYGVGAQADGDEKALGRLFRGSTLVDLAGAVIGFALAAVILDIWGEALGISPTLKRATLIFVGVQLMCARSTPIGILRLRDRFKLAAVVDSVTPVARFVGAAGVALIHPTVQGFLVAWGAAELLTAGVYWFLVARGGDWALIRRARGVRRLPQEHPGIVRFALSTNASSTLGLSSKQVPLLIVGAAAGPAAAGAYRLAAQIAQALAKLSQLISRAAFPEVVKAVRGAAPAELGRLLTRLYIGSALAALLIMGLVGVAGRPVLNLVGGRDFSGAWPILLWLAVAGCLDLATVGVDTVLTALRRAGTVFAIRAVGAATMLAAAAALLPVTGSTGVAIAVTIGAALVAALMAVAAIGVTRSR
;
A
#
# COMPACT_ATOMS: atom_id res chain seq x y z
N MET A 1 19.17 -53.66 -18.33
CA MET A 1 19.11 -53.09 -16.95
C MET A 1 20.18 -52.02 -16.88
N ALA A 2 19.78 -50.77 -17.12
CA ALA A 2 20.66 -49.60 -16.97
C ALA A 2 20.11 -48.79 -15.79
N SER A 3 20.91 -48.68 -14.73
CA SER A 3 20.62 -47.96 -13.51
C SER A 3 20.60 -46.44 -13.79
N LEU A 4 19.49 -45.81 -13.50
CA LEU A 4 19.35 -44.35 -13.45
C LEU A 4 20.22 -43.78 -12.32
N PRO A 5 20.94 -42.69 -12.53
CA PRO A 5 21.68 -42.04 -11.43
C PRO A 5 20.72 -41.35 -10.47
N SER A 6 20.91 -41.60 -9.20
CA SER A 6 20.27 -40.93 -8.08
C SER A 6 20.51 -39.41 -8.14
N SER A 7 19.43 -38.62 -8.24
CA SER A 7 19.50 -37.16 -8.11
C SER A 7 19.83 -36.79 -6.67
N ASP A 8 21.12 -36.60 -6.36
CA ASP A 8 21.53 -35.89 -5.15
C ASP A 8 20.92 -34.49 -5.15
N ALA A 9 20.06 -34.26 -4.19
CA ALA A 9 19.54 -32.94 -3.86
C ALA A 9 20.69 -32.09 -3.31
N SER A 10 21.45 -31.48 -4.24
CA SER A 10 22.57 -30.61 -3.88
C SER A 10 22.05 -29.41 -3.09
N ALA A 11 22.43 -29.34 -1.82
CA ALA A 11 22.30 -28.16 -0.99
C ALA A 11 22.95 -26.98 -1.71
N ALA A 12 22.20 -25.88 -1.85
CA ALA A 12 22.69 -24.67 -2.52
C ALA A 12 24.03 -24.22 -1.90
N PRO A 13 25.03 -23.85 -2.70
CA PRO A 13 26.35 -23.51 -2.21
C PRO A 13 26.29 -22.38 -1.16
N PRO A 14 27.02 -22.46 -0.06
CA PRO A 14 26.92 -21.52 1.10
C PRO A 14 27.13 -20.04 0.73
N GLY A 15 27.71 -19.74 -0.42
CA GLY A 15 27.87 -18.38 -0.94
C GLY A 15 26.56 -17.73 -1.41
N ILE A 16 25.63 -18.51 -1.97
CA ILE A 16 24.34 -17.97 -2.46
C ILE A 16 23.45 -17.59 -1.28
N MET A 17 23.44 -18.37 -0.21
CA MET A 17 22.67 -18.07 1.00
C MET A 17 23.18 -16.81 1.70
N ARG A 18 24.51 -16.64 1.83
CA ARG A 18 25.11 -15.41 2.37
C ARG A 18 24.84 -14.18 1.52
N ALA A 19 24.91 -14.29 0.20
CA ALA A 19 24.58 -13.21 -0.71
C ALA A 19 23.09 -12.83 -0.64
N ALA A 20 22.21 -13.82 -0.56
CA ALA A 20 20.78 -13.62 -0.39
C ALA A 20 20.45 -12.95 0.96
N LEU A 21 21.05 -13.40 2.06
CA LEU A 21 20.88 -12.78 3.39
C LEU A 21 21.44 -11.36 3.44
N ARG A 22 22.58 -11.10 2.82
CA ARG A 22 23.16 -9.73 2.74
C ARG A 22 22.30 -8.80 1.90
N ASN A 23 21.82 -9.25 0.74
CA ASN A 23 20.92 -8.48 -0.10
C ASN A 23 19.56 -8.23 0.58
N PHE A 24 19.07 -9.21 1.33
CA PHE A 24 17.87 -9.09 2.13
C PHE A 24 18.08 -8.10 3.29
N GLY A 25 19.21 -8.15 4.00
CA GLY A 25 19.56 -7.20 5.03
C GLY A 25 19.61 -5.75 4.51
N TRP A 26 20.17 -5.52 3.33
CA TRP A 26 20.16 -4.21 2.67
C TRP A 26 18.75 -3.72 2.31
N LEU A 27 17.91 -4.61 1.80
CA LEU A 27 16.50 -4.28 1.51
C LEU A 27 15.69 -3.97 2.77
N LEU A 28 15.98 -4.68 3.86
CA LEU A 28 15.39 -4.45 5.18
C LEU A 28 15.82 -3.10 5.75
N ALA A 29 17.11 -2.82 5.72
CA ALA A 29 17.67 -1.57 6.22
C ALA A 29 17.12 -0.37 5.45
N SER A 30 17.07 -0.44 4.10
CA SER A 30 16.53 0.65 3.28
C SER A 30 15.05 0.91 3.56
N ARG A 31 14.22 -0.14 3.70
CA ARG A 31 12.80 0.01 4.04
C ARG A 31 12.59 0.50 5.47
N GLY A 32 13.44 0.07 6.41
CA GLY A 32 13.44 0.58 7.78
C GLY A 32 13.75 2.07 7.83
N VAL A 33 14.79 2.52 7.14
CA VAL A 33 15.15 3.94 7.03
C VAL A 33 14.00 4.75 6.43
N VAL A 34 13.38 4.27 5.36
CA VAL A 34 12.22 4.94 4.74
C VAL A 34 11.03 5.03 5.70
N ALA A 35 10.76 3.98 6.49
CA ALA A 35 9.69 3.99 7.48
C ALA A 35 9.96 4.99 8.62
N VAL A 36 11.20 5.01 9.12
CA VAL A 36 11.64 5.96 10.15
C VAL A 36 11.59 7.39 9.61
N LEU A 37 12.09 7.64 8.41
CA LEU A 37 12.05 8.95 7.76
C LEU A 37 10.61 9.43 7.57
N SER A 38 9.67 8.50 7.28
CA SER A 38 8.25 8.86 7.15
C SER A 38 7.61 9.28 8.46
N LEU A 39 8.06 8.78 9.60
CA LEU A 39 7.63 9.28 10.91
C LEU A 39 8.22 10.66 11.21
N PHE A 40 9.47 10.92 10.82
CA PHE A 40 10.10 12.21 11.02
C PHE A 40 9.41 13.33 10.23
N TYR A 41 9.20 13.15 8.93
CA TYR A 41 8.52 14.21 8.16
C TYR A 41 7.07 14.41 8.60
N LEU A 42 6.41 13.34 9.07
CA LEU A 42 5.07 13.45 9.64
C LEU A 42 5.10 14.20 10.96
N GLY A 43 6.08 13.92 11.84
CA GLY A 43 6.29 14.64 13.10
C GLY A 43 6.56 16.12 12.87
N ILE A 44 7.34 16.48 11.86
CA ILE A 44 7.54 17.88 11.46
C ILE A 44 6.20 18.51 11.05
N ALA A 45 5.43 17.83 10.20
CA ALA A 45 4.15 18.35 9.72
C ALA A 45 3.11 18.48 10.85
N THR A 46 3.01 17.50 11.76
CA THR A 46 2.07 17.56 12.91
C THR A 46 2.39 18.69 13.86
N ARG A 47 3.67 18.88 14.18
CA ARG A 47 4.11 19.93 15.10
C ARG A 47 4.01 21.33 14.49
N ALA A 48 4.31 21.46 13.20
CA ALA A 48 4.29 22.74 12.50
C ALA A 48 2.87 23.24 12.21
N LEU A 49 1.93 22.33 11.91
CA LEU A 49 0.55 22.66 11.56
C LEU A 49 -0.41 22.64 12.77
N GLY A 50 -0.08 21.87 13.83
CA GLY A 50 -1.01 21.59 14.91
C GLY A 50 -2.13 20.62 14.48
N LEU A 51 -3.01 20.28 15.43
CA LEU A 51 -3.99 19.23 15.29
C LEU A 51 -5.01 19.49 14.17
N TYR A 52 -5.54 20.70 14.08
CA TYR A 52 -6.61 21.06 13.15
C TYR A 52 -6.12 21.14 11.70
N ASP A 53 -5.06 21.90 11.42
CA ASP A 53 -4.54 22.08 10.07
C ASP A 53 -3.81 20.83 9.56
N PHE A 54 -3.17 20.07 10.44
CA PHE A 54 -2.69 18.75 10.09
C PHE A 54 -3.83 17.81 9.70
N GLY A 55 -4.97 17.91 10.37
CA GLY A 55 -6.18 17.16 9.99
C GLY A 55 -6.68 17.52 8.60
N ARG A 56 -6.77 18.82 8.26
CA ARG A 56 -7.11 19.30 6.90
C ARG A 56 -6.15 18.76 5.84
N PHE A 57 -4.85 18.85 6.12
CA PHE A 57 -3.80 18.30 5.29
C PHE A 57 -3.95 16.78 5.09
N ALA A 58 -4.21 16.04 6.17
CA ALA A 58 -4.41 14.59 6.13
C ALA A 58 -5.65 14.18 5.33
N LEU A 59 -6.76 14.92 5.44
CA LEU A 59 -7.99 14.69 4.68
C LEU A 59 -7.77 14.94 3.19
N ILE A 60 -7.10 16.02 2.81
CA ILE A 60 -6.78 16.33 1.42
C ILE A 60 -5.94 15.22 0.79
N ILE A 61 -4.87 14.80 1.48
CA ILE A 61 -4.02 13.71 1.00
C ILE A 61 -4.78 12.39 0.94
N GLY A 62 -5.58 12.09 1.97
CA GLY A 62 -6.38 10.87 2.03
C GLY A 62 -7.39 10.79 0.89
N ALA A 63 -8.11 11.88 0.62
CA ALA A 63 -9.04 11.98 -0.49
C ALA A 63 -8.34 11.85 -1.85
N ALA A 64 -7.21 12.54 -2.05
CA ALA A 64 -6.41 12.44 -3.26
C ALA A 64 -5.89 11.01 -3.51
N GLN A 65 -5.39 10.33 -2.47
CA GLN A 65 -4.93 8.94 -2.57
C GLN A 65 -6.08 7.97 -2.83
N THR A 66 -7.24 8.19 -2.21
CA THR A 66 -8.44 7.39 -2.46
C THR A 66 -8.84 7.49 -3.92
N LEU A 67 -8.97 8.71 -4.42
CA LEU A 67 -9.35 8.96 -5.80
C LEU A 67 -8.33 8.40 -6.78
N ALA A 68 -7.03 8.62 -6.54
CA ALA A 68 -5.97 8.06 -7.36
C ALA A 68 -6.03 6.52 -7.41
N THR A 69 -6.35 5.85 -6.31
CA THR A 69 -6.45 4.38 -6.30
C THR A 69 -7.72 3.89 -7.02
N LEU A 70 -8.84 4.61 -6.90
CA LEU A 70 -10.10 4.27 -7.58
C LEU A 70 -9.93 4.29 -9.10
N VAL A 71 -9.22 5.28 -9.64
CA VAL A 71 -9.04 5.46 -11.07
C VAL A 71 -7.78 4.80 -11.65
N ALA A 72 -6.89 4.27 -10.82
CA ALA A 72 -5.66 3.61 -11.25
C ALA A 72 -5.87 2.13 -11.54
N PHE A 73 -5.60 1.69 -12.76
CA PHE A 73 -5.80 0.31 -13.22
C PHE A 73 -4.64 -0.65 -12.89
N GLN A 74 -3.77 -0.29 -11.95
CA GLN A 74 -2.61 -1.11 -11.58
C GLN A 74 -1.80 -1.60 -12.80
N SER A 75 -1.57 -0.70 -13.76
CA SER A 75 -0.94 -0.98 -15.06
C SER A 75 0.40 -1.70 -14.96
N TRP A 76 1.12 -1.55 -13.83
CA TRP A 76 2.36 -2.27 -13.59
C TRP A 76 2.15 -3.80 -13.55
N GLN A 77 1.01 -4.28 -13.02
CA GLN A 77 0.69 -5.72 -13.00
C GLN A 77 0.35 -6.22 -14.38
N VAL A 78 -0.39 -5.41 -15.16
CA VAL A 78 -0.74 -5.72 -16.55
C VAL A 78 0.53 -5.85 -17.40
N ILE A 79 1.46 -4.88 -17.27
CA ILE A 79 2.73 -4.89 -18.02
C ILE A 79 3.57 -6.13 -17.67
N VAL A 80 3.71 -6.46 -16.40
CA VAL A 80 4.48 -7.63 -15.97
C VAL A 80 3.79 -8.91 -16.43
N GLN A 81 2.47 -9.04 -16.25
CA GLN A 81 1.72 -10.25 -16.57
C GLN A 81 1.73 -10.57 -18.08
N TYR A 82 1.53 -9.58 -18.92
CA TYR A 82 1.37 -9.75 -20.38
C TYR A 82 2.63 -9.39 -21.18
N GLY A 83 3.62 -8.76 -20.56
CA GLY A 83 4.85 -8.35 -21.22
C GLY A 83 5.94 -9.42 -21.25
N VAL A 84 5.92 -10.40 -20.33
CA VAL A 84 6.99 -11.41 -20.20
C VAL A 84 7.17 -12.22 -21.48
N GLY A 85 6.08 -12.66 -22.12
CA GLY A 85 6.15 -13.42 -23.39
C GLY A 85 6.77 -12.57 -24.51
N ALA A 86 6.24 -11.39 -24.76
CA ALA A 86 6.76 -10.51 -25.79
C ALA A 86 8.22 -10.08 -25.54
N GLN A 87 8.65 -9.99 -24.27
CA GLN A 87 10.05 -9.73 -23.92
C GLN A 87 10.94 -10.94 -24.22
N ALA A 88 10.49 -12.16 -23.93
CA ALA A 88 11.22 -13.38 -24.22
C ALA A 88 11.39 -13.59 -25.72
N ASP A 89 10.35 -13.26 -26.51
CA ASP A 89 10.33 -13.37 -27.97
C ASP A 89 11.05 -12.21 -28.68
N GLY A 90 11.47 -11.17 -27.95
CA GLY A 90 12.08 -9.96 -28.50
C GLY A 90 11.12 -9.09 -29.31
N ASP A 91 9.80 -9.25 -29.17
CA ASP A 91 8.79 -8.46 -29.89
C ASP A 91 8.62 -7.06 -29.28
N GLU A 92 9.51 -6.14 -29.67
CA GLU A 92 9.45 -4.76 -29.25
C GLU A 92 8.17 -4.02 -29.69
N LYS A 93 7.54 -4.47 -30.79
CA LYS A 93 6.29 -3.85 -31.27
C LYS A 93 5.13 -4.20 -30.35
N ALA A 94 5.02 -5.45 -29.90
CA ALA A 94 4.03 -5.87 -28.90
C ALA A 94 4.26 -5.17 -27.56
N LEU A 95 5.51 -5.13 -27.09
CA LEU A 95 5.89 -4.38 -25.88
C LEU A 95 5.52 -2.88 -25.99
N GLY A 96 5.83 -2.26 -27.10
CA GLY A 96 5.48 -0.86 -27.35
C GLY A 96 3.97 -0.61 -27.28
N ARG A 97 3.14 -1.49 -27.89
CA ARG A 97 1.68 -1.42 -27.81
C ARG A 97 1.19 -1.55 -26.36
N LEU A 98 1.72 -2.53 -25.62
CA LEU A 98 1.37 -2.77 -24.22
C LEU A 98 1.72 -1.56 -23.33
N PHE A 99 2.93 -1.03 -23.47
CA PHE A 99 3.38 0.14 -22.69
C PHE A 99 2.54 1.39 -23.02
N ARG A 100 2.30 1.65 -24.32
CA ARG A 100 1.46 2.78 -24.73
C ARG A 100 0.02 2.62 -24.28
N GLY A 101 -0.57 1.43 -24.38
CA GLY A 101 -1.93 1.16 -23.91
C GLY A 101 -2.05 1.38 -22.42
N SER A 102 -1.11 0.88 -21.62
CA SER A 102 -1.05 1.11 -20.18
C SER A 102 -0.92 2.59 -19.82
N THR A 103 -0.06 3.34 -20.54
CA THR A 103 0.10 4.79 -20.34
C THR A 103 -1.19 5.55 -20.65
N LEU A 104 -1.90 5.18 -21.72
CA LEU A 104 -3.16 5.81 -22.09
C LEU A 104 -4.27 5.53 -21.07
N VAL A 105 -4.32 4.30 -20.52
CA VAL A 105 -5.26 3.94 -19.46
C VAL A 105 -4.95 4.71 -18.18
N ASP A 106 -3.68 4.83 -17.79
CA ASP A 106 -3.26 5.63 -16.63
C ASP A 106 -3.63 7.11 -16.81
N LEU A 107 -3.43 7.67 -18.02
CA LEU A 107 -3.78 9.06 -18.34
C LEU A 107 -5.31 9.28 -18.34
N ALA A 108 -6.06 8.37 -18.95
CA ALA A 108 -7.54 8.44 -18.95
C ALA A 108 -8.08 8.39 -17.51
N GLY A 109 -7.54 7.48 -16.67
CA GLY A 109 -7.86 7.42 -15.26
C GLY A 109 -7.55 8.73 -14.53
N ALA A 110 -6.40 9.34 -14.81
CA ALA A 110 -6.02 10.62 -14.22
C ALA A 110 -6.98 11.76 -14.60
N VAL A 111 -7.39 11.84 -15.88
CA VAL A 111 -8.35 12.85 -16.36
C VAL A 111 -9.74 12.64 -15.70
N ILE A 112 -10.23 11.41 -15.69
CA ILE A 112 -11.51 11.07 -15.04
C ILE A 112 -11.43 11.39 -13.54
N GLY A 113 -10.35 11.00 -12.87
CA GLY A 113 -10.14 11.29 -11.46
C GLY A 113 -10.09 12.78 -11.16
N PHE A 114 -9.47 13.58 -12.03
CA PHE A 114 -9.42 15.02 -11.87
C PHE A 114 -10.82 15.67 -12.04
N ALA A 115 -11.59 15.23 -13.02
CA ALA A 115 -12.95 15.69 -13.21
C ALA A 115 -13.85 15.33 -11.99
N LEU A 116 -13.73 14.10 -11.48
CA LEU A 116 -14.42 13.67 -10.25
C LEU A 116 -14.00 14.52 -9.04
N ALA A 117 -12.70 14.80 -8.90
CA ALA A 117 -12.19 15.65 -7.82
C ALA A 117 -12.80 17.05 -7.87
N ALA A 118 -12.87 17.65 -9.07
CA ALA A 118 -13.45 18.99 -9.26
C ALA A 118 -14.91 19.00 -8.82
N VAL A 119 -15.70 18.01 -9.25
CA VAL A 119 -17.12 17.87 -8.87
C VAL A 119 -17.28 17.64 -7.36
N ILE A 120 -16.51 16.74 -6.77
CA ILE A 120 -16.55 16.44 -5.32
C ILE A 120 -16.19 17.69 -4.50
N LEU A 121 -15.17 18.42 -4.89
CA LEU A 121 -14.76 19.64 -4.20
C LEU A 121 -15.77 20.77 -4.37
N ASP A 122 -16.50 20.80 -5.47
CA ASP A 122 -17.53 21.79 -5.68
C ASP A 122 -18.75 21.54 -4.81
N ILE A 123 -19.21 20.30 -4.73
CA ILE A 123 -20.45 19.92 -4.02
C ILE A 123 -20.20 19.75 -2.51
N TRP A 124 -19.11 19.10 -2.13
CA TRP A 124 -18.85 18.71 -0.73
C TRP A 124 -17.58 19.33 -0.11
N GLY A 125 -16.90 20.24 -0.79
CA GLY A 125 -15.65 20.82 -0.30
C GLY A 125 -15.77 21.43 1.10
N GLU A 126 -16.83 22.17 1.37
CA GLU A 126 -17.10 22.78 2.68
C GLU A 126 -17.42 21.74 3.76
N ALA A 127 -18.23 20.74 3.44
CA ALA A 127 -18.54 19.62 4.33
C ALA A 127 -17.31 18.79 4.71
N LEU A 128 -16.30 18.74 3.83
CA LEU A 128 -15.01 18.11 4.08
C LEU A 128 -14.01 19.02 4.83
N GLY A 129 -14.45 20.19 5.27
CA GLY A 129 -13.60 21.15 5.99
C GLY A 129 -12.57 21.87 5.10
N ILE A 130 -12.76 21.84 3.77
CA ILE A 130 -11.89 22.51 2.80
C ILE A 130 -12.42 23.91 2.55
N SER A 131 -11.77 24.92 3.17
CA SER A 131 -12.15 26.32 2.97
C SER A 131 -11.99 26.77 1.50
N PRO A 132 -12.72 27.78 1.04
CA PRO A 132 -12.59 28.31 -0.32
C PRO A 132 -11.14 28.66 -0.71
N THR A 133 -10.37 29.16 0.25
CA THR A 133 -8.94 29.49 0.05
C THR A 133 -8.07 28.28 -0.22
N LEU A 134 -8.41 27.10 0.32
CA LEU A 134 -7.71 25.84 0.09
C LEU A 134 -8.22 25.06 -1.10
N LYS A 135 -9.42 25.38 -1.61
CA LYS A 135 -10.06 24.65 -2.72
C LYS A 135 -9.12 24.59 -3.94
N ARG A 136 -8.54 25.74 -4.33
CA ARG A 136 -7.60 25.82 -5.45
C ARG A 136 -6.33 25.00 -5.22
N ALA A 137 -5.71 25.13 -4.05
CA ALA A 137 -4.50 24.38 -3.72
C ALA A 137 -4.75 22.87 -3.66
N THR A 138 -5.91 22.46 -3.12
CA THR A 138 -6.37 21.07 -3.11
C THR A 138 -6.53 20.53 -4.52
N LEU A 139 -7.19 21.27 -5.41
CA LEU A 139 -7.42 20.84 -6.79
C LEU A 139 -6.10 20.68 -7.55
N ILE A 140 -5.18 21.62 -7.39
CA ILE A 140 -3.83 21.53 -7.97
C ILE A 140 -3.10 20.30 -7.42
N PHE A 141 -3.12 20.08 -6.11
CA PHE A 141 -2.46 18.93 -5.50
C PHE A 141 -3.03 17.60 -6.00
N VAL A 142 -4.37 17.47 -6.07
CA VAL A 142 -5.04 16.29 -6.62
C VAL A 142 -4.66 16.07 -8.08
N GLY A 143 -4.63 17.13 -8.88
CA GLY A 143 -4.19 17.07 -10.28
C GLY A 143 -2.76 16.56 -10.41
N VAL A 144 -1.84 17.09 -9.61
CA VAL A 144 -0.45 16.61 -9.54
C VAL A 144 -0.40 15.13 -9.13
N GLN A 145 -1.11 14.75 -8.07
CA GLN A 145 -1.14 13.37 -7.56
C GLN A 145 -1.63 12.39 -8.63
N LEU A 146 -2.64 12.75 -9.40
CA LEU A 146 -3.22 11.92 -10.47
C LEU A 146 -2.30 11.86 -11.70
N MET A 147 -1.72 12.99 -12.11
CA MET A 147 -0.79 13.05 -13.24
C MET A 147 0.54 12.34 -12.96
N CYS A 148 0.94 12.26 -11.70
CA CYS A 148 2.12 11.51 -11.26
C CYS A 148 1.90 9.99 -11.21
N ALA A 149 0.96 9.44 -11.99
CA ALA A 149 0.73 8.00 -12.09
C ALA A 149 2.04 7.28 -12.48
N ARG A 150 2.55 6.47 -11.55
CA ARG A 150 3.83 5.75 -11.69
C ARG A 150 3.65 4.30 -12.07
N SER A 151 2.41 3.87 -12.29
CA SER A 151 2.09 2.47 -12.50
C SER A 151 2.79 1.90 -13.74
N THR A 152 2.65 2.57 -14.88
CA THR A 152 3.31 2.16 -16.13
C THR A 152 4.84 2.11 -16.00
N PRO A 153 5.58 3.17 -15.60
CA PRO A 153 7.03 3.11 -15.55
C PRO A 153 7.55 2.10 -14.52
N ILE A 154 6.86 1.88 -13.39
CA ILE A 154 7.18 0.81 -12.45
C ILE A 154 7.08 -0.56 -13.13
N GLY A 155 6.01 -0.80 -13.91
CA GLY A 155 5.81 -2.02 -14.66
C GLY A 155 6.93 -2.29 -15.66
N ILE A 156 7.33 -1.27 -16.42
CA ILE A 156 8.42 -1.35 -17.40
C ILE A 156 9.74 -1.70 -16.72
N LEU A 157 10.12 -1.00 -15.65
CA LEU A 157 11.36 -1.28 -14.92
C LEU A 157 11.38 -2.69 -14.30
N ARG A 158 10.24 -3.17 -13.79
CA ARG A 158 10.11 -4.53 -13.26
C ARG A 158 10.20 -5.58 -14.36
N LEU A 159 9.55 -5.37 -15.49
CA LEU A 159 9.63 -6.25 -16.64
C LEU A 159 11.07 -6.37 -17.17
N ARG A 160 11.83 -5.26 -17.18
CA ARG A 160 13.23 -5.20 -17.57
C ARG A 160 14.22 -5.64 -16.46
N ASP A 161 13.75 -6.32 -15.40
CA ASP A 161 14.56 -6.77 -14.25
C ASP A 161 15.36 -5.67 -13.53
N ARG A 162 14.95 -4.40 -13.69
CA ARG A 162 15.61 -3.25 -13.05
C ARG A 162 15.06 -2.97 -11.64
N PHE A 163 14.82 -4.01 -10.84
CA PHE A 163 14.23 -3.92 -9.50
C PHE A 163 15.03 -3.04 -8.54
N LYS A 164 16.38 -3.09 -8.62
CA LYS A 164 17.25 -2.27 -7.76
C LYS A 164 17.03 -0.78 -8.01
N LEU A 165 16.94 -0.37 -9.28
CA LEU A 165 16.68 1.02 -9.65
C LEU A 165 15.30 1.47 -9.16
N ALA A 166 14.26 0.67 -9.37
CA ALA A 166 12.92 0.96 -8.87
C ALA A 166 12.90 1.15 -7.34
N ALA A 167 13.61 0.30 -6.58
CA ALA A 167 13.70 0.42 -5.13
C ALA A 167 14.41 1.71 -4.68
N VAL A 168 15.46 2.14 -5.40
CA VAL A 168 16.15 3.42 -5.11
C VAL A 168 15.22 4.60 -5.40
N VAL A 169 14.50 4.57 -6.52
CA VAL A 169 13.54 5.65 -6.89
C VAL A 169 12.40 5.74 -5.88
N ASP A 170 11.91 4.62 -5.35
CA ASP A 170 10.90 4.62 -4.29
C ASP A 170 11.36 5.35 -3.02
N SER A 171 12.66 5.44 -2.77
CA SER A 171 13.23 6.19 -1.64
C SER A 171 13.26 7.72 -1.88
N VAL A 172 13.12 8.17 -3.12
CA VAL A 172 13.11 9.62 -3.46
C VAL A 172 11.92 10.32 -2.80
N THR A 173 10.72 9.71 -2.83
CA THR A 173 9.51 10.32 -2.25
C THR A 173 9.67 10.67 -0.77
N PRO A 174 10.05 9.73 0.14
CA PRO A 174 10.18 10.05 1.56
C PRO A 174 11.32 11.03 1.86
N VAL A 175 12.42 10.99 1.10
CA VAL A 175 13.52 11.97 1.24
C VAL A 175 13.06 13.36 0.82
N ALA A 176 12.42 13.48 -0.35
CA ALA A 176 11.92 14.77 -0.84
C ALA A 176 10.84 15.35 0.09
N ARG A 177 9.95 14.50 0.64
CA ARG A 177 8.96 14.93 1.64
C ARG A 177 9.60 15.39 2.94
N PHE A 178 10.67 14.73 3.40
CA PHE A 178 11.39 15.14 4.59
C PHE A 178 12.05 16.51 4.39
N VAL A 179 12.78 16.70 3.30
CA VAL A 179 13.41 17.99 2.97
C VAL A 179 12.34 19.07 2.78
N GLY A 180 11.27 18.77 2.04
CA GLY A 180 10.16 19.71 1.84
C GLY A 180 9.44 20.06 3.14
N ALA A 181 9.19 19.09 4.02
CA ALA A 181 8.57 19.32 5.32
C ALA A 181 9.44 20.21 6.21
N ALA A 182 10.76 19.96 6.25
CA ALA A 182 11.70 20.78 7.00
C ALA A 182 11.73 22.22 6.44
N GLY A 183 11.82 22.38 5.12
CA GLY A 183 11.81 23.69 4.47
C GLY A 183 10.54 24.49 4.76
N VAL A 184 9.36 23.88 4.62
CA VAL A 184 8.08 24.55 4.90
C VAL A 184 7.95 24.91 6.39
N ALA A 185 8.36 24.00 7.28
CA ALA A 185 8.28 24.24 8.73
C ALA A 185 9.17 25.40 9.19
N LEU A 186 10.33 25.60 8.53
CA LEU A 186 11.28 26.67 8.87
C LEU A 186 10.90 28.02 8.27
N ILE A 187 10.27 28.04 7.08
CA ILE A 187 9.99 29.30 6.39
C ILE A 187 8.61 29.84 6.77
N HIS A 188 7.56 29.06 6.48
CA HIS A 188 6.16 29.43 6.76
C HIS A 188 5.26 28.19 6.80
N PRO A 189 4.95 27.65 7.99
CA PRO A 189 4.19 26.42 8.15
C PRO A 189 2.70 26.65 7.83
N THR A 190 2.30 26.27 6.61
CA THR A 190 0.91 26.32 6.13
C THR A 190 0.50 25.02 5.47
N VAL A 191 -0.78 24.71 5.49
CA VAL A 191 -1.34 23.55 4.77
C VAL A 191 -0.98 23.61 3.29
N GLN A 192 -1.06 24.77 2.66
CA GLN A 192 -0.69 24.98 1.26
C GLN A 192 0.79 24.68 1.02
N GLY A 193 1.70 25.16 1.86
CA GLY A 193 3.13 24.89 1.76
C GLY A 193 3.43 23.38 1.82
N PHE A 194 2.81 22.68 2.76
CA PHE A 194 2.94 21.22 2.84
C PHE A 194 2.35 20.50 1.64
N LEU A 195 1.22 20.93 1.07
CA LEU A 195 0.66 20.38 -0.16
C LEU A 195 1.60 20.57 -1.35
N VAL A 196 2.23 21.74 -1.48
CA VAL A 196 3.23 22.01 -2.52
C VAL A 196 4.45 21.11 -2.33
N ALA A 197 4.98 20.97 -1.12
CA ALA A 197 6.11 20.09 -0.83
C ALA A 197 5.80 18.62 -1.17
N TRP A 198 4.59 18.14 -0.83
CA TRP A 198 4.15 16.78 -1.18
C TRP A 198 3.97 16.60 -2.68
N GLY A 199 3.33 17.56 -3.35
CA GLY A 199 3.17 17.54 -4.81
C GLY A 199 4.53 17.56 -5.53
N ALA A 200 5.47 18.38 -5.09
CA ALA A 200 6.83 18.43 -5.62
C ALA A 200 7.57 17.09 -5.44
N ALA A 201 7.42 16.43 -4.30
CA ALA A 201 7.99 15.11 -4.05
C ALA A 201 7.41 14.03 -5.00
N GLU A 202 6.10 14.09 -5.29
CA GLU A 202 5.45 13.20 -6.26
C GLU A 202 5.96 13.47 -7.69
N LEU A 203 6.03 14.74 -8.10
CA LEU A 203 6.55 15.15 -9.42
C LEU A 203 8.00 14.72 -9.60
N LEU A 204 8.84 14.94 -8.59
CA LEU A 204 10.25 14.53 -8.62
C LEU A 204 10.36 13.01 -8.80
N THR A 205 9.62 12.25 -8.02
CA THR A 205 9.67 10.79 -8.08
C THR A 205 9.15 10.27 -9.42
N ALA A 206 8.03 10.80 -9.91
CA ALA A 206 7.48 10.45 -11.21
C ALA A 206 8.45 10.83 -12.34
N GLY A 207 9.06 12.02 -12.26
CA GLY A 207 10.08 12.47 -13.20
C GLY A 207 11.29 11.53 -13.28
N VAL A 208 11.80 11.07 -12.13
CA VAL A 208 12.90 10.10 -12.08
C VAL A 208 12.49 8.76 -12.70
N TYR A 209 11.28 8.25 -12.43
CA TYR A 209 10.78 7.03 -13.06
C TYR A 209 10.71 7.15 -14.58
N TRP A 210 10.13 8.22 -15.12
CA TRP A 210 10.00 8.45 -16.54
C TRP A 210 11.36 8.74 -17.21
N PHE A 211 12.26 9.41 -16.52
CA PHE A 211 13.65 9.61 -16.98
C PHE A 211 14.36 8.26 -17.15
N LEU A 212 14.22 7.32 -16.23
CA LEU A 212 14.82 5.99 -16.33
C LEU A 212 14.21 5.16 -17.47
N VAL A 213 12.92 5.27 -17.73
CA VAL A 213 12.23 4.66 -18.87
C VAL A 213 12.77 5.25 -20.19
N ALA A 214 12.93 6.58 -20.25
CA ALA A 214 13.47 7.26 -21.43
C ALA A 214 14.93 6.87 -21.69
N ARG A 215 15.76 6.85 -20.66
CA ARG A 215 17.16 6.42 -20.74
C ARG A 215 17.31 4.94 -21.12
N GLY A 216 16.33 4.12 -20.78
CA GLY A 216 16.28 2.70 -21.14
C GLY A 216 15.87 2.42 -22.59
N GLY A 217 15.46 3.44 -23.34
CA GLY A 217 14.96 3.30 -24.72
C GLY A 217 13.46 2.99 -24.82
N ASP A 218 12.82 2.60 -23.73
CA ASP A 218 11.41 2.16 -23.72
C ASP A 218 10.44 3.31 -24.05
N TRP A 219 10.82 4.57 -23.80
CA TRP A 219 10.05 5.74 -24.23
C TRP A 219 9.90 5.83 -25.75
N ALA A 220 10.94 5.43 -26.52
CA ALA A 220 10.87 5.38 -27.97
C ALA A 220 9.87 4.31 -28.44
N LEU A 221 9.78 3.17 -27.75
CA LEU A 221 8.79 2.13 -28.03
C LEU A 221 7.37 2.65 -27.80
N ILE A 222 7.12 3.36 -26.68
CA ILE A 222 5.83 3.98 -26.38
C ILE A 222 5.42 4.97 -27.49
N ARG A 223 6.34 5.83 -27.93
CA ARG A 223 6.04 6.87 -28.93
C ARG A 223 5.77 6.28 -30.31
N ARG A 224 6.54 5.27 -30.73
CA ARG A 224 6.44 4.64 -32.06
C ARG A 224 5.30 3.63 -32.16
N ALA A 225 4.79 3.14 -31.04
CA ALA A 225 3.75 2.12 -31.04
C ALA A 225 2.46 2.60 -31.73
N ARG A 226 1.90 1.75 -32.57
CA ARG A 226 0.61 1.96 -33.26
C ARG A 226 -0.28 0.75 -33.02
N GLY A 227 -1.59 0.91 -33.14
CA GLY A 227 -2.54 -0.20 -33.06
C GLY A 227 -2.84 -0.68 -31.63
N VAL A 228 -2.84 0.20 -30.62
CA VAL A 228 -3.19 -0.11 -29.23
C VAL A 228 -4.55 -0.79 -29.09
N ARG A 229 -5.51 -0.52 -30.00
CA ARG A 229 -6.84 -1.16 -30.03
C ARG A 229 -6.79 -2.68 -30.24
N ARG A 230 -5.68 -3.24 -30.70
CA ARG A 230 -5.48 -4.69 -30.89
C ARG A 230 -5.13 -5.42 -29.58
N LEU A 231 -4.76 -4.70 -28.51
CA LEU A 231 -4.35 -5.32 -27.25
C LEU A 231 -5.35 -6.31 -26.66
N PRO A 232 -6.70 -6.07 -26.66
CA PRO A 232 -7.63 -7.08 -26.18
C PRO A 232 -7.70 -8.34 -27.03
N GLN A 233 -7.37 -8.24 -28.34
CA GLN A 233 -7.31 -9.37 -29.26
C GLN A 233 -5.99 -10.15 -29.10
N GLU A 234 -4.87 -9.43 -28.93
CA GLU A 234 -3.53 -10.01 -28.69
C GLU A 234 -3.43 -10.68 -27.31
N HIS A 235 -4.15 -10.11 -26.32
CA HIS A 235 -4.15 -10.59 -24.94
C HIS A 235 -5.57 -10.80 -24.42
N PRO A 236 -6.21 -11.95 -24.75
CA PRO A 236 -7.54 -12.28 -24.23
C PRO A 236 -7.57 -12.23 -22.70
N GLY A 237 -8.50 -11.46 -22.13
CA GLY A 237 -8.65 -11.31 -20.69
C GLY A 237 -7.86 -10.15 -20.05
N ILE A 238 -7.10 -9.34 -20.81
CA ILE A 238 -6.34 -8.20 -20.28
C ILE A 238 -7.25 -7.18 -19.55
N VAL A 239 -8.44 -6.90 -20.11
CA VAL A 239 -9.40 -5.98 -19.50
C VAL A 239 -9.95 -6.55 -18.19
N ARG A 240 -10.34 -7.83 -18.17
CA ARG A 240 -10.82 -8.51 -16.97
C ARG A 240 -9.75 -8.52 -15.88
N PHE A 241 -8.50 -8.77 -16.26
CA PHE A 241 -7.38 -8.74 -15.33
C PHE A 241 -7.16 -7.34 -14.76
N ALA A 242 -7.15 -6.29 -15.60
CA ALA A 242 -7.00 -4.91 -15.16
C ALA A 242 -8.14 -4.47 -14.21
N LEU A 243 -9.38 -4.83 -14.52
CA LEU A 243 -10.53 -4.54 -13.66
C LEU A 243 -10.46 -5.29 -12.32
N SER A 244 -10.08 -6.58 -12.33
CA SER A 244 -9.97 -7.37 -11.09
C SER A 244 -8.84 -6.87 -10.18
N THR A 245 -7.71 -6.46 -10.74
CA THR A 245 -6.60 -5.89 -9.98
C THR A 245 -6.94 -4.51 -9.41
N ASN A 246 -7.67 -3.68 -10.17
CA ASN A 246 -8.20 -2.42 -9.67
C ASN A 246 -9.20 -2.64 -8.53
N ALA A 247 -10.17 -3.54 -8.69
CA ALA A 247 -11.14 -3.87 -7.65
C ALA A 247 -10.46 -4.35 -6.36
N SER A 248 -9.43 -5.18 -6.45
CA SER A 248 -8.65 -5.63 -5.30
C SER A 248 -7.90 -4.49 -4.61
N SER A 249 -7.35 -3.56 -5.38
CA SER A 249 -6.65 -2.37 -4.85
C SER A 249 -7.63 -1.40 -4.19
N THR A 250 -8.80 -1.19 -4.79
CA THR A 250 -9.88 -0.37 -4.25
C THR A 250 -10.38 -0.94 -2.92
N LEU A 251 -10.55 -2.26 -2.84
CA LEU A 251 -10.93 -2.93 -1.60
C LEU A 251 -9.90 -2.68 -0.48
N GLY A 252 -8.61 -2.62 -0.83
CA GLY A 252 -7.55 -2.27 0.13
C GLY A 252 -7.63 -0.85 0.69
N LEU A 253 -8.38 0.07 0.07
CA LEU A 253 -8.64 1.41 0.61
C LEU A 253 -9.59 1.37 1.81
N SER A 254 -10.50 0.39 1.86
CA SER A 254 -11.52 0.30 2.91
C SER A 254 -10.92 0.32 4.30
N SER A 255 -9.80 -0.35 4.51
CA SER A 255 -9.11 -0.39 5.81
C SER A 255 -8.09 0.73 6.04
N LYS A 256 -7.72 1.50 5.02
CA LYS A 256 -6.62 2.49 5.12
C LYS A 256 -7.08 3.94 5.03
N GLN A 257 -7.85 4.28 4.00
CA GLN A 257 -8.19 5.67 3.71
C GLN A 257 -9.66 5.99 4.03
N VAL A 258 -10.56 5.05 3.80
CA VAL A 258 -12.01 5.26 4.05
C VAL A 258 -12.27 5.61 5.51
N PRO A 259 -11.69 4.93 6.52
CA PRO A 259 -11.90 5.29 7.92
C PRO A 259 -11.46 6.73 8.25
N LEU A 260 -10.34 7.20 7.68
CA LEU A 260 -9.88 8.58 7.84
C LEU A 260 -10.91 9.59 7.30
N LEU A 261 -11.46 9.30 6.11
CA LEU A 261 -12.45 10.18 5.47
C LEU A 261 -13.77 10.19 6.24
N ILE A 262 -14.20 9.03 6.76
CA ILE A 262 -15.39 8.93 7.64
C ILE A 262 -15.20 9.78 8.90
N VAL A 263 -14.07 9.66 9.58
CA VAL A 263 -13.74 10.47 10.76
C VAL A 263 -13.74 11.96 10.42
N GLY A 264 -13.14 12.33 9.29
CA GLY A 264 -13.09 13.72 8.86
C GLY A 264 -14.45 14.32 8.55
N ALA A 265 -15.30 13.57 7.85
CA ALA A 265 -16.65 14.01 7.50
C ALA A 265 -17.57 14.14 8.72
N ALA A 266 -17.43 13.26 9.71
CA ALA A 266 -18.36 13.21 10.84
C ALA A 266 -17.86 13.93 12.10
N ALA A 267 -16.55 13.92 12.37
CA ALA A 267 -15.95 14.49 13.59
C ALA A 267 -15.00 15.66 13.30
N GLY A 268 -14.86 16.03 12.04
CA GLY A 268 -14.09 17.20 11.60
C GLY A 268 -12.57 16.96 11.49
N PRO A 269 -11.85 18.03 11.06
CA PRO A 269 -10.43 17.93 10.75
C PRO A 269 -9.55 17.56 11.93
N ALA A 270 -9.80 18.09 13.13
CA ALA A 270 -8.99 17.79 14.32
C ALA A 270 -9.02 16.28 14.66
N ALA A 271 -10.21 15.67 14.62
CA ALA A 271 -10.35 14.22 14.82
C ALA A 271 -9.66 13.40 13.72
N ALA A 272 -9.75 13.86 12.47
CA ALA A 272 -9.03 13.24 11.34
C ALA A 272 -7.51 13.34 11.52
N GLY A 273 -6.98 14.45 12.03
CA GLY A 273 -5.56 14.62 12.35
C GLY A 273 -5.09 13.62 13.40
N ALA A 274 -5.82 13.51 14.50
CA ALA A 274 -5.57 12.53 15.56
C ALA A 274 -5.60 11.08 15.02
N TYR A 275 -6.63 10.75 14.24
CA TYR A 275 -6.77 9.45 13.60
C TYR A 275 -5.61 9.14 12.66
N ARG A 276 -5.24 10.10 11.78
CA ARG A 276 -4.15 9.95 10.81
C ARG A 276 -2.81 9.66 11.46
N LEU A 277 -2.46 10.40 12.52
CA LEU A 277 -1.22 10.16 13.24
C LEU A 277 -1.22 8.78 13.90
N ALA A 278 -2.28 8.43 14.62
CA ALA A 278 -2.43 7.12 15.24
C ALA A 278 -2.32 5.99 14.19
N ALA A 279 -3.03 6.10 13.06
CA ALA A 279 -2.98 5.12 11.98
C ALA A 279 -1.57 4.98 11.37
N GLN A 280 -0.83 6.07 11.23
CA GLN A 280 0.52 6.04 10.68
C GLN A 280 1.51 5.36 11.63
N ILE A 281 1.40 5.60 12.94
CA ILE A 281 2.23 4.93 13.94
C ILE A 281 1.89 3.44 13.99
N ALA A 282 0.60 3.07 14.03
CA ALA A 282 0.17 1.67 14.00
C ALA A 282 0.68 0.92 12.75
N GLN A 283 0.59 1.56 11.58
CA GLN A 283 1.10 1.00 10.32
C GLN A 283 2.63 0.86 10.30
N ALA A 284 3.37 1.80 10.89
CA ALA A 284 4.82 1.71 10.99
C ALA A 284 5.24 0.51 11.85
N LEU A 285 4.59 0.31 12.99
CA LEU A 285 4.81 -0.84 13.87
C LEU A 285 4.46 -2.16 13.18
N ALA A 286 3.31 -2.23 12.47
CA ALA A 286 2.93 -3.39 11.70
C ALA A 286 3.93 -3.73 10.59
N LYS A 287 4.48 -2.72 9.89
CA LYS A 287 5.52 -2.92 8.86
C LYS A 287 6.81 -3.48 9.45
N LEU A 288 7.25 -3.01 10.60
CA LEU A 288 8.45 -3.55 11.27
C LEU A 288 8.27 -5.03 11.61
N SER A 289 7.11 -5.42 12.10
CA SER A 289 6.81 -6.83 12.41
C SER A 289 6.68 -7.70 11.15
N GLN A 290 6.11 -7.17 10.06
CA GLN A 290 6.10 -7.87 8.76
C GLN A 290 7.51 -8.17 8.25
N LEU A 291 8.47 -7.32 8.52
CA LEU A 291 9.87 -7.56 8.15
C LEU A 291 10.44 -8.77 8.89
N ILE A 292 10.12 -8.91 10.18
CA ILE A 292 10.55 -10.05 11.00
C ILE A 292 9.90 -11.35 10.50
N SER A 293 8.59 -11.31 10.22
CA SER A 293 7.84 -12.47 9.72
C SER A 293 8.29 -12.91 8.32
N ARG A 294 8.66 -11.99 7.45
CA ARG A 294 9.17 -12.30 6.09
C ARG A 294 10.54 -12.94 6.07
N ALA A 295 11.32 -12.80 7.12
CA ALA A 295 12.62 -13.50 7.26
C ALA A 295 12.43 -15.04 7.30
N ALA A 296 11.29 -15.52 7.82
CA ALA A 296 10.95 -16.95 7.85
C ALA A 296 10.28 -17.47 6.56
N PHE A 297 9.89 -16.57 5.63
CA PHE A 297 9.04 -16.89 4.46
C PHE A 297 9.67 -17.81 3.40
N PRO A 298 10.99 -17.74 3.04
CA PRO A 298 11.56 -18.62 2.03
C PRO A 298 11.48 -20.11 2.37
N GLU A 299 11.56 -20.45 3.66
CA GLU A 299 11.41 -21.83 4.13
C GLU A 299 9.97 -22.33 3.97
N VAL A 300 8.99 -21.42 4.14
CA VAL A 300 7.57 -21.71 3.99
C VAL A 300 7.20 -22.05 2.54
N VAL A 301 7.70 -21.28 1.58
CA VAL A 301 7.39 -21.49 0.14
C VAL A 301 8.04 -22.77 -0.38
N LYS A 302 9.23 -23.11 0.08
CA LYS A 302 9.88 -24.38 -0.28
C LYS A 302 9.10 -25.59 0.26
N ALA A 303 8.60 -25.48 1.50
CA ALA A 303 7.84 -26.54 2.13
C ALA A 303 6.45 -26.74 1.50
N VAL A 304 5.78 -25.68 1.03
CA VAL A 304 4.43 -25.79 0.40
C VAL A 304 4.45 -26.53 -0.94
N ARG A 305 5.54 -26.49 -1.69
CA ARG A 305 5.63 -27.12 -3.02
C ARG A 305 5.79 -28.65 -3.00
N GLY A 306 6.18 -29.24 -1.85
CA GLY A 306 6.41 -30.68 -1.72
C GLY A 306 5.83 -31.33 -0.47
N ALA A 307 5.16 -30.57 0.39
CA ALA A 307 4.77 -30.99 1.74
C ALA A 307 3.53 -31.88 1.78
N ALA A 308 3.57 -32.93 2.59
CA ALA A 308 2.41 -33.67 3.03
C ALA A 308 1.46 -32.76 3.82
N PRO A 309 0.13 -33.05 3.88
CA PRO A 309 -0.86 -32.24 4.58
C PRO A 309 -0.50 -31.93 6.04
N ALA A 310 0.13 -32.86 6.74
CA ALA A 310 0.60 -32.68 8.11
C ALA A 310 1.74 -31.67 8.26
N GLU A 311 2.59 -31.51 7.23
CA GLU A 311 3.67 -30.51 7.22
C GLU A 311 3.11 -29.11 6.95
N LEU A 312 2.12 -28.99 6.07
CA LEU A 312 1.41 -27.75 5.83
C LEU A 312 0.71 -27.23 7.09
N GLY A 313 0.07 -28.14 7.86
CA GLY A 313 -0.54 -27.81 9.15
C GLY A 313 0.48 -27.28 10.16
N ARG A 314 1.62 -27.96 10.31
CA ARG A 314 2.73 -27.51 11.20
C ARG A 314 3.28 -26.15 10.79
N LEU A 315 3.39 -25.90 9.52
CA LEU A 315 3.86 -24.64 8.95
C LEU A 315 2.90 -23.48 9.26
N LEU A 316 1.61 -23.68 9.02
CA LEU A 316 0.58 -22.70 9.36
C LEU A 316 0.57 -22.41 10.87
N THR A 317 0.68 -23.44 11.71
CA THR A 317 0.76 -23.26 13.17
C THR A 317 1.99 -22.42 13.57
N ARG A 318 3.17 -22.67 13.01
CA ARG A 318 4.37 -21.85 13.26
C ARG A 318 4.19 -20.40 12.81
N LEU A 319 3.54 -20.16 11.68
CA LEU A 319 3.22 -18.82 11.21
C LEU A 319 2.27 -18.09 12.15
N TYR A 320 1.23 -18.78 12.64
CA TYR A 320 0.31 -18.20 13.62
C TYR A 320 0.98 -17.89 14.95
N ILE A 321 1.82 -18.78 15.47
CA ILE A 321 2.59 -18.56 16.71
C ILE A 321 3.54 -17.36 16.52
N GLY A 322 4.28 -17.30 15.41
CA GLY A 322 5.16 -16.18 15.11
C GLY A 322 4.42 -14.84 15.00
N SER A 323 3.25 -14.85 14.35
CA SER A 323 2.39 -13.66 14.25
C SER A 323 1.80 -13.26 15.60
N ALA A 324 1.43 -14.22 16.44
CA ALA A 324 0.92 -13.97 17.80
C ALA A 324 2.00 -13.36 18.70
N LEU A 325 3.23 -13.88 18.66
CA LEU A 325 4.36 -13.32 19.41
C LEU A 325 4.67 -11.89 18.94
N ALA A 326 4.67 -11.64 17.63
CA ALA A 326 4.85 -10.30 17.08
C ALA A 326 3.71 -9.36 17.51
N ALA A 327 2.47 -9.84 17.53
CA ALA A 327 1.31 -9.09 18.00
C ALA A 327 1.43 -8.72 19.50
N LEU A 328 1.83 -9.66 20.34
CA LEU A 328 2.07 -9.41 21.77
C LEU A 328 3.17 -8.36 21.99
N LEU A 329 4.26 -8.44 21.22
CA LEU A 329 5.33 -7.46 21.27
C LEU A 329 4.83 -6.05 20.87
N ILE A 330 4.07 -5.94 19.77
CA ILE A 330 3.48 -4.66 19.31
C ILE A 330 2.54 -4.11 20.39
N MET A 331 1.65 -4.95 20.91
CA MET A 331 0.68 -4.53 21.92
C MET A 331 1.35 -4.07 23.21
N GLY A 332 2.40 -4.79 23.66
CA GLY A 332 3.23 -4.37 24.78
C GLY A 332 3.90 -3.02 24.53
N LEU A 333 4.49 -2.85 23.34
CA LEU A 333 5.15 -1.59 22.94
C LEU A 333 4.14 -0.43 22.87
N VAL A 334 2.97 -0.64 22.29
CA VAL A 334 1.90 0.40 22.21
C VAL A 334 1.34 0.70 23.60
N GLY A 335 1.18 -0.32 24.45
CA GLY A 335 0.71 -0.11 25.83
C GLY A 335 1.64 0.78 26.64
N VAL A 336 2.94 0.53 26.56
CA VAL A 336 3.96 1.26 27.35
C VAL A 336 4.38 2.56 26.66
N ALA A 337 4.70 2.51 25.36
CA ALA A 337 5.31 3.62 24.63
C ALA A 337 4.32 4.42 23.76
N GLY A 338 3.08 3.98 23.60
CA GLY A 338 2.13 4.59 22.65
C GLY A 338 1.83 6.07 22.97
N ARG A 339 1.55 6.41 24.21
CA ARG A 339 1.35 7.82 24.63
C ARG A 339 2.64 8.64 24.50
N PRO A 340 3.81 8.22 25.01
CA PRO A 340 5.07 8.92 24.79
C PRO A 340 5.39 9.14 23.30
N VAL A 341 5.17 8.15 22.45
CA VAL A 341 5.43 8.26 21.00
C VAL A 341 4.47 9.25 20.33
N LEU A 342 3.17 9.23 20.68
CA LEU A 342 2.22 10.23 20.18
C LEU A 342 2.63 11.65 20.57
N ASN A 343 3.04 11.86 21.82
CA ASN A 343 3.51 13.15 22.31
C ASN A 343 4.84 13.57 21.67
N LEU A 344 5.75 12.62 21.45
CA LEU A 344 7.04 12.89 20.81
C LEU A 344 6.86 13.28 19.35
N VAL A 345 5.98 12.61 18.61
CA VAL A 345 5.78 12.85 17.16
C VAL A 345 4.81 14.01 16.95
N GLY A 346 3.64 14.00 17.58
CA GLY A 346 2.56 14.94 17.32
C GLY A 346 2.52 16.16 18.25
N GLY A 347 3.13 16.06 19.42
CA GLY A 347 2.96 17.05 20.49
C GLY A 347 1.81 16.68 21.45
N ARG A 348 1.63 17.50 22.49
CA ARG A 348 0.66 17.22 23.57
C ARG A 348 -0.78 17.13 23.10
N ASP A 349 -1.15 17.89 22.08
CA ASP A 349 -2.51 17.95 21.53
C ASP A 349 -2.96 16.60 20.92
N PHE A 350 -2.02 15.74 20.55
CA PHE A 350 -2.30 14.42 19.99
C PHE A 350 -2.38 13.30 21.05
N SER A 351 -2.19 13.59 22.31
CA SER A 351 -2.25 12.61 23.41
C SER A 351 -3.59 11.88 23.49
N GLY A 352 -4.69 12.55 23.15
CA GLY A 352 -6.04 12.00 23.07
C GLY A 352 -6.23 10.93 21.97
N ALA A 353 -5.29 10.78 21.03
CA ALA A 353 -5.33 9.75 19.99
C ALA A 353 -4.89 8.37 20.47
N TRP A 354 -4.49 8.19 21.73
CA TRP A 354 -4.02 6.91 22.25
C TRP A 354 -5.04 5.77 22.15
N PRO A 355 -6.35 5.95 22.47
CA PRO A 355 -7.32 4.88 22.27
C PRO A 355 -7.45 4.46 20.80
N ILE A 356 -7.37 5.43 19.88
CA ILE A 356 -7.40 5.16 18.43
C ILE A 356 -6.16 4.34 18.03
N LEU A 357 -4.96 4.73 18.51
CA LEU A 357 -3.72 4.00 18.27
C LEU A 357 -3.81 2.55 18.77
N LEU A 358 -4.36 2.34 19.97
CA LEU A 358 -4.50 1.02 20.56
C LEU A 358 -5.34 0.10 19.67
N TRP A 359 -6.54 0.54 19.29
CA TRP A 359 -7.44 -0.25 18.44
C TRP A 359 -6.85 -0.51 17.05
N LEU A 360 -6.22 0.50 16.44
CA LEU A 360 -5.56 0.30 15.14
C LEU A 360 -4.33 -0.59 15.22
N ALA A 361 -3.63 -0.63 16.34
CA ALA A 361 -2.56 -1.60 16.58
C ALA A 361 -3.09 -3.03 16.67
N VAL A 362 -4.22 -3.24 17.36
CA VAL A 362 -4.93 -4.54 17.39
C VAL A 362 -5.31 -4.95 15.95
N ALA A 363 -5.92 -4.06 15.18
CA ALA A 363 -6.27 -4.33 13.79
C ALA A 363 -5.04 -4.72 12.95
N GLY A 364 -3.92 -4.00 13.11
CA GLY A 364 -2.66 -4.30 12.45
C GLY A 364 -2.07 -5.67 12.84
N CYS A 365 -2.21 -6.08 14.09
CA CYS A 365 -1.83 -7.42 14.55
C CYS A 365 -2.68 -8.53 13.93
N LEU A 366 -4.00 -8.30 13.81
CA LEU A 366 -4.91 -9.23 13.14
C LEU A 366 -4.59 -9.36 11.64
N ASP A 367 -4.30 -8.24 10.98
CA ASP A 367 -3.88 -8.24 9.57
C ASP A 367 -2.56 -9.03 9.38
N LEU A 368 -1.60 -8.91 10.30
CA LEU A 368 -0.36 -9.69 10.25
C LEU A 368 -0.61 -11.20 10.28
N ALA A 369 -1.55 -11.65 11.10
CA ALA A 369 -1.89 -13.07 11.21
C ALA A 369 -2.49 -13.62 9.90
N THR A 370 -3.10 -12.77 9.07
CA THR A 370 -3.73 -13.19 7.79
C THR A 370 -2.77 -13.28 6.62
N VAL A 371 -1.61 -12.60 6.67
CA VAL A 371 -0.66 -12.50 5.52
C VAL A 371 -0.18 -13.86 5.02
N GLY A 372 0.12 -14.79 5.94
CA GLY A 372 0.56 -16.14 5.59
C GLY A 372 -0.54 -16.95 4.87
N VAL A 373 -1.75 -16.89 5.40
CA VAL A 373 -2.93 -17.59 4.85
C VAL A 373 -3.32 -17.02 3.47
N ASP A 374 -3.30 -15.71 3.33
CA ASP A 374 -3.56 -15.00 2.08
C ASP A 374 -2.64 -15.52 0.96
N THR A 375 -1.35 -15.63 1.26
CA THR A 375 -0.36 -16.14 0.31
C THR A 375 -0.59 -17.60 -0.06
N VAL A 376 -0.93 -18.45 0.91
CA VAL A 376 -1.21 -19.88 0.67
C VAL A 376 -2.48 -20.05 -0.17
N LEU A 377 -3.57 -19.35 0.16
CA LEU A 377 -4.83 -19.42 -0.61
C LEU A 377 -4.64 -18.91 -2.05
N THR A 378 -3.86 -17.86 -2.23
CA THR A 378 -3.55 -17.31 -3.56
C THR A 378 -2.70 -18.29 -4.37
N ALA A 379 -1.70 -18.93 -3.76
CA ALA A 379 -0.88 -19.97 -4.40
C ALA A 379 -1.70 -21.19 -4.81
N LEU A 380 -2.77 -21.50 -4.07
CA LEU A 380 -3.74 -22.57 -4.38
C LEU A 380 -4.82 -22.14 -5.40
N ARG A 381 -4.65 -21.01 -6.09
CA ARG A 381 -5.60 -20.44 -7.05
C ARG A 381 -6.97 -20.08 -6.47
N ARG A 382 -7.06 -19.86 -5.16
CA ARG A 382 -8.29 -19.45 -4.45
C ARG A 382 -8.32 -17.93 -4.17
N ALA A 383 -7.76 -17.12 -5.05
CA ALA A 383 -7.74 -15.65 -4.91
C ALA A 383 -9.13 -15.03 -4.81
N GLY A 384 -10.16 -15.63 -5.47
CA GLY A 384 -11.55 -15.18 -5.35
C GLY A 384 -12.11 -15.31 -3.92
N THR A 385 -11.73 -16.36 -3.21
CA THR A 385 -12.12 -16.55 -1.79
C THR A 385 -11.48 -15.47 -0.90
N VAL A 386 -10.20 -15.16 -1.13
CA VAL A 386 -9.50 -14.07 -0.42
C VAL A 386 -10.19 -12.74 -0.65
N PHE A 387 -10.54 -12.44 -1.90
CA PHE A 387 -11.27 -11.22 -2.25
C PHE A 387 -12.63 -11.14 -1.56
N ALA A 388 -13.43 -12.22 -1.59
CA ALA A 388 -14.73 -12.26 -0.95
C ALA A 388 -14.64 -12.05 0.57
N ILE A 389 -13.70 -12.71 1.25
CA ILE A 389 -13.47 -12.55 2.69
C ILE A 389 -13.12 -11.09 3.02
N ARG A 390 -12.22 -10.47 2.25
CA ARG A 390 -11.85 -9.07 2.45
C ARG A 390 -13.01 -8.10 2.16
N ALA A 391 -13.85 -8.41 1.17
CA ALA A 391 -15.04 -7.62 0.87
C ALA A 391 -16.07 -7.67 2.01
N VAL A 392 -16.31 -8.86 2.58
CA VAL A 392 -17.17 -9.02 3.77
C VAL A 392 -16.61 -8.24 4.95
N GLY A 393 -15.30 -8.35 5.22
CA GLY A 393 -14.65 -7.57 6.28
C GLY A 393 -14.78 -6.07 6.09
N ALA A 394 -14.63 -5.58 4.85
CA ALA A 394 -14.82 -4.16 4.53
C ALA A 394 -16.27 -3.70 4.74
N ALA A 395 -17.25 -4.50 4.32
CA ALA A 395 -18.68 -4.21 4.55
C ALA A 395 -19.01 -4.18 6.04
N THR A 396 -18.50 -5.15 6.81
CA THR A 396 -18.66 -5.20 8.28
C THR A 396 -18.02 -3.98 8.95
N MET A 397 -16.82 -3.59 8.53
CA MET A 397 -16.16 -2.38 9.03
C MET A 397 -17.00 -1.14 8.77
N LEU A 398 -17.58 -0.97 7.57
CA LEU A 398 -18.43 0.17 7.25
C LEU A 398 -19.71 0.19 8.07
N ALA A 399 -20.38 -0.96 8.23
CA ALA A 399 -21.58 -1.09 9.06
C ALA A 399 -21.28 -0.79 10.54
N ALA A 400 -20.18 -1.34 11.07
CA ALA A 400 -19.74 -1.08 12.44
C ALA A 400 -19.34 0.38 12.64
N ALA A 401 -18.69 1.02 11.65
CA ALA A 401 -18.34 2.43 11.70
C ALA A 401 -19.60 3.31 11.75
N ALA A 402 -20.62 3.01 10.94
CA ALA A 402 -21.90 3.74 10.95
C ALA A 402 -22.62 3.62 12.31
N ALA A 403 -22.54 2.46 12.97
CA ALA A 403 -23.17 2.22 14.27
C ALA A 403 -22.39 2.84 15.44
N LEU A 404 -21.06 2.77 15.43
CA LEU A 404 -20.22 3.17 16.57
C LEU A 404 -19.82 4.65 16.53
N LEU A 405 -19.76 5.27 15.36
CA LEU A 405 -19.36 6.66 15.19
C LEU A 405 -20.24 7.63 15.99
N PRO A 406 -21.58 7.53 16.03
CA PRO A 406 -22.42 8.43 16.82
C PRO A 406 -22.20 8.31 18.32
N VAL A 407 -21.78 7.13 18.81
CA VAL A 407 -21.65 6.83 20.25
C VAL A 407 -20.25 7.14 20.77
N THR A 408 -19.20 6.79 20.02
CA THR A 408 -17.80 6.83 20.48
C THR A 408 -16.90 7.70 19.61
N GLY A 409 -17.47 8.40 18.65
CA GLY A 409 -16.73 9.32 17.77
C GLY A 409 -15.64 8.60 16.96
N SER A 410 -14.49 9.27 16.82
CA SER A 410 -13.35 8.74 16.03
C SER A 410 -12.77 7.41 16.56
N THR A 411 -12.89 7.15 17.86
CA THR A 411 -12.49 5.86 18.45
C THR A 411 -13.39 4.72 17.95
N GLY A 412 -14.69 5.00 17.74
CA GLY A 412 -15.64 4.03 17.20
C GLY A 412 -15.25 3.55 15.80
N VAL A 413 -14.71 4.45 14.98
CA VAL A 413 -14.19 4.07 13.66
C VAL A 413 -12.95 3.16 13.79
N ALA A 414 -12.06 3.43 14.75
CA ALA A 414 -10.91 2.53 15.00
C ALA A 414 -11.35 1.15 15.49
N ILE A 415 -12.37 1.08 16.35
CA ILE A 415 -13.02 -0.19 16.80
C ILE A 415 -13.62 -0.90 15.58
N ALA A 416 -14.33 -0.19 14.71
CA ALA A 416 -14.94 -0.76 13.50
C ALA A 416 -13.89 -1.38 12.57
N VAL A 417 -12.74 -0.71 12.38
CA VAL A 417 -11.61 -1.27 11.62
C VAL A 417 -11.12 -2.57 12.27
N THR A 418 -11.05 -2.61 13.60
CA THR A 418 -10.63 -3.81 14.34
C THR A 418 -11.64 -4.94 14.20
N ILE A 419 -12.95 -4.66 14.26
CA ILE A 419 -14.02 -5.65 14.04
C ILE A 419 -13.92 -6.24 12.63
N GLY A 420 -13.76 -5.39 11.62
CA GLY A 420 -13.56 -5.85 10.23
C GLY A 420 -12.33 -6.73 10.08
N ALA A 421 -11.18 -6.34 10.66
CA ALA A 421 -9.96 -7.12 10.65
C ALA A 421 -10.10 -8.46 11.40
N ALA A 422 -10.81 -8.48 12.53
CA ALA A 422 -11.06 -9.68 13.31
C ALA A 422 -11.93 -10.69 12.52
N LEU A 423 -12.96 -10.21 11.84
CA LEU A 423 -13.79 -11.04 10.97
C LEU A 423 -12.98 -11.62 9.81
N VAL A 424 -12.15 -10.80 9.14
CA VAL A 424 -11.25 -11.28 8.08
C VAL A 424 -10.31 -12.34 8.62
N ALA A 425 -9.69 -12.12 9.77
CA ALA A 425 -8.79 -13.11 10.39
C ALA A 425 -9.50 -14.43 10.71
N ALA A 426 -10.71 -14.38 11.27
CA ALA A 426 -11.52 -15.56 11.57
C ALA A 426 -11.89 -16.33 10.29
N LEU A 427 -12.39 -15.65 9.27
CA LEU A 427 -12.77 -16.28 8.00
C LEU A 427 -11.56 -16.86 7.25
N MET A 428 -10.41 -16.19 7.29
CA MET A 428 -9.15 -16.71 6.72
C MET A 428 -8.69 -17.97 7.47
N ALA A 429 -8.81 -18.00 8.80
CA ALA A 429 -8.47 -19.19 9.60
C ALA A 429 -9.38 -20.38 9.23
N VAL A 430 -10.68 -20.15 9.10
CA VAL A 430 -11.65 -21.20 8.65
C VAL A 430 -11.31 -21.70 7.25
N ALA A 431 -11.00 -20.78 6.32
CA ALA A 431 -10.60 -21.15 4.97
C ALA A 431 -9.30 -21.96 4.94
N ALA A 432 -8.32 -21.63 5.79
CA ALA A 432 -7.08 -22.38 5.95
C ALA A 432 -7.33 -23.83 6.45
N ILE A 433 -8.19 -23.99 7.48
CA ILE A 433 -8.57 -25.32 8.00
C ILE A 433 -9.30 -26.14 6.93
N GLY A 434 -10.19 -25.50 6.15
CA GLY A 434 -10.88 -26.18 5.05
C GLY A 434 -9.92 -26.74 3.99
N VAL A 435 -8.84 -26.02 3.70
CA VAL A 435 -7.80 -26.47 2.74
C VAL A 435 -6.98 -27.65 3.29
N THR A 436 -6.68 -27.66 4.58
CA THR A 436 -5.93 -28.77 5.21
C THR A 436 -6.75 -30.06 5.33
N ARG A 437 -8.08 -29.97 5.39
CA ARG A 437 -8.98 -31.13 5.47
C ARG A 437 -9.38 -31.69 4.09
N SER A 438 -9.31 -30.89 3.04
CA SER A 438 -9.72 -31.30 1.68
C SER A 438 -8.58 -31.95 0.85
N ARG A 439 -7.39 -32.06 1.41
CA ARG A 439 -6.23 -32.79 0.89
C ARG A 439 -5.92 -34.01 1.76
#